data_d501425598023ff41c4631597db9997d
#
_entry.id   d501425598023ff41c4631597db9997d
#
_cell.length_a   1.000
_cell.length_b   1.000
_cell.length_c   1.000
_cell.angle_alpha   90.00
_cell.angle_beta   90.00
_cell.angle_gamma   90.00
#
_symmetry.space_group_name_H-M   'P 1'
#
loop_
_entity.id
_entity.type
_entity.pdbx_description
1 polymer ?
#
loop_
_entity_poly.entity_id
_entity_poly.type
_entity_poly.pdbx_seq_one_letter_code
_entity_poly.pdbx_strand_id
1 'polypeptide(L)'
;MISNFRVLGAGVWGLAFSDYLLKLGHNVEIFCRDTNLSTKDISGLKLSRVSEKNIMSLDTLNAQKSSGEINIIAVSSKGFSELLNKHESYFSTLNELVSLTKGLDHLSGKYFSDHVFDMFSNIKKYGLISGPSFAKDLCFEKKISVSFATLDTEFSKLMVEATKSSHFEMIPTTYIYQIEIAGIIKNIAAILCGMADKYFSKGIHSNMIIKKA
;
A
#
# COMPACT_ATOMS: atom_id res chain seq x y z
N MET A 1 9.19 -17.18 -8.51
CA MET A 1 8.40 -18.02 -7.55
C MET A 1 7.00 -17.43 -7.48
N ILE A 2 5.95 -18.26 -7.52
CA ILE A 2 4.55 -17.79 -7.37
C ILE A 2 4.28 -17.62 -5.88
N SER A 3 3.77 -16.45 -5.50
CA SER A 3 3.37 -16.12 -4.12
C SER A 3 1.87 -15.89 -4.04
N ASN A 4 1.31 -16.05 -2.85
CA ASN A 4 -0.10 -15.73 -2.57
C ASN A 4 -0.17 -14.40 -1.84
N PHE A 5 -1.02 -13.50 -2.32
CA PHE A 5 -1.21 -12.19 -1.73
C PHE A 5 -2.67 -11.97 -1.32
N ARG A 6 -2.86 -11.37 -0.16
CA ARG A 6 -4.14 -10.82 0.28
C ARG A 6 -4.05 -9.33 0.39
N VAL A 7 -4.83 -8.63 -0.41
CA VAL A 7 -4.88 -7.16 -0.43
C VAL A 7 -6.15 -6.71 0.30
N LEU A 8 -5.97 -6.08 1.44
CA LEU A 8 -7.05 -5.57 2.28
C LEU A 8 -7.34 -4.12 1.91
N GLY A 9 -8.32 -3.92 1.07
CA GLY A 9 -8.74 -2.63 0.52
C GLY A 9 -8.72 -2.58 -1.01
N ALA A 10 -9.89 -2.30 -1.60
CA ALA A 10 -10.09 -2.16 -3.05
C ALA A 10 -10.11 -0.68 -3.49
N GLY A 11 -9.29 0.15 -2.86
CA GLY A 11 -9.04 1.52 -3.32
C GLY A 11 -8.20 1.53 -4.61
N VAL A 12 -8.05 2.72 -5.20
CA VAL A 12 -7.33 2.93 -6.48
C VAL A 12 -5.95 2.27 -6.49
N TRP A 13 -5.19 2.42 -5.40
CA TRP A 13 -3.85 1.84 -5.30
C TRP A 13 -3.87 0.33 -5.03
N GLY A 14 -4.77 -0.13 -4.15
CA GLY A 14 -4.92 -1.56 -3.85
C GLY A 14 -5.27 -2.35 -5.10
N LEU A 15 -6.21 -1.87 -5.91
CA LEU A 15 -6.59 -2.51 -7.17
C LEU A 15 -5.48 -2.47 -8.23
N ALA A 16 -4.81 -1.33 -8.40
CA ALA A 16 -3.70 -1.23 -9.35
C ALA A 16 -2.54 -2.18 -8.98
N PHE A 17 -2.20 -2.27 -7.69
CA PHE A 17 -1.15 -3.17 -7.21
C PHE A 17 -1.56 -4.64 -7.32
N SER A 18 -2.83 -4.96 -7.05
CA SER A 18 -3.38 -6.31 -7.26
C SER A 18 -3.33 -6.72 -8.73
N ASP A 19 -3.73 -5.82 -9.65
CA ASP A 19 -3.65 -6.07 -11.10
C ASP A 19 -2.21 -6.32 -11.55
N TYR A 20 -1.28 -5.55 -10.99
CA TYR A 20 0.14 -5.71 -11.24
C TYR A 20 0.67 -7.07 -10.75
N LEU A 21 0.36 -7.48 -9.51
CA LEU A 21 0.76 -8.78 -8.97
C LEU A 21 0.17 -9.95 -9.79
N LEU A 22 -1.09 -9.84 -10.22
CA LEU A 22 -1.71 -10.82 -11.12
C LEU A 22 -1.02 -10.89 -12.48
N LYS A 23 -0.54 -9.75 -13.04
CA LYS A 23 0.26 -9.73 -14.28
C LYS A 23 1.59 -10.45 -14.13
N LEU A 24 2.20 -10.41 -12.95
CA LEU A 24 3.41 -11.15 -12.64
C LEU A 24 3.18 -12.66 -12.41
N GLY A 25 1.93 -13.11 -12.45
CA GLY A 25 1.56 -14.51 -12.29
C GLY A 25 1.34 -14.97 -10.85
N HIS A 26 1.21 -14.03 -9.90
CA HIS A 26 0.87 -14.34 -8.51
C HIS A 26 -0.62 -14.62 -8.34
N ASN A 27 -0.97 -15.30 -7.24
CA ASN A 27 -2.34 -15.43 -6.79
C ASN A 27 -2.71 -14.23 -5.90
N VAL A 28 -3.84 -13.58 -6.16
CA VAL A 28 -4.27 -12.39 -5.40
C VAL A 28 -5.74 -12.51 -5.01
N GLU A 29 -6.02 -12.38 -3.72
CA GLU A 29 -7.36 -12.17 -3.16
C GLU A 29 -7.45 -10.72 -2.68
N ILE A 30 -8.55 -10.03 -3.03
CA ILE A 30 -8.77 -8.62 -2.68
C ILE A 30 -9.97 -8.55 -1.75
N PHE A 31 -9.74 -8.13 -0.51
CA PHE A 31 -10.79 -8.02 0.50
C PHE A 31 -11.28 -6.58 0.62
N CYS A 32 -12.58 -6.37 0.49
CA CYS A 32 -13.21 -5.05 0.56
C CYS A 32 -14.59 -5.09 1.22
N ARG A 33 -15.10 -3.91 1.62
CA ARG A 33 -16.43 -3.77 2.23
C ARG A 33 -17.56 -3.93 1.23
N ASP A 34 -17.38 -3.36 0.04
CA ASP A 34 -18.35 -3.45 -1.06
C ASP A 34 -17.78 -4.33 -2.16
N THR A 35 -18.42 -5.48 -2.37
CA THR A 35 -18.03 -6.46 -3.40
C THR A 35 -18.64 -6.18 -4.76
N ASN A 36 -19.62 -5.27 -4.85
CA ASN A 36 -20.25 -4.88 -6.13
C ASN A 36 -19.41 -3.86 -6.91
N LEU A 37 -18.11 -3.87 -6.70
CA LEU A 37 -17.18 -2.99 -7.42
C LEU A 37 -17.22 -3.30 -8.91
N SER A 38 -17.73 -2.36 -9.71
CA SER A 38 -17.48 -2.39 -11.15
C SER A 38 -15.98 -2.17 -11.37
N THR A 39 -15.25 -3.25 -11.60
CA THR A 39 -13.80 -3.20 -11.86
C THR A 39 -13.47 -2.38 -13.13
N LYS A 40 -14.49 -2.08 -13.96
CA LYS A 40 -14.34 -1.35 -15.23
C LYS A 40 -14.24 0.16 -15.07
N ASP A 41 -14.78 0.75 -13.98
CA ASP A 41 -14.99 2.21 -13.87
C ASP A 41 -14.22 2.90 -12.74
N ILE A 42 -13.25 2.21 -12.12
CA ILE A 42 -12.55 2.80 -10.97
C ILE A 42 -11.51 3.83 -11.42
N SER A 43 -11.86 5.10 -11.28
CA SER A 43 -10.93 6.25 -11.33
C SER A 43 -10.05 6.33 -12.59
N GLY A 44 -10.52 5.82 -13.73
CA GLY A 44 -9.75 5.82 -14.98
C GLY A 44 -8.54 4.89 -14.95
N LEU A 45 -8.57 3.84 -14.11
CA LEU A 45 -7.59 2.75 -14.12
C LEU A 45 -7.90 1.79 -15.26
N LYS A 46 -6.87 1.33 -15.94
CA LYS A 46 -6.94 0.25 -16.92
C LYS A 46 -6.52 -1.05 -16.24
N LEU A 47 -7.43 -1.69 -15.50
CA LEU A 47 -7.22 -3.02 -14.92
C LEU A 47 -7.39 -4.08 -16.01
N SER A 48 -6.51 -5.04 -16.08
CA SER A 48 -6.49 -6.07 -17.13
C SER A 48 -6.57 -7.48 -16.60
N ARG A 49 -6.27 -7.71 -15.34
CA ARG A 49 -6.22 -9.03 -14.69
C ARG A 49 -7.16 -9.17 -13.51
N VAL A 50 -7.45 -8.09 -12.79
CA VAL A 50 -8.44 -8.11 -11.71
C VAL A 50 -9.83 -8.38 -12.28
N SER A 51 -10.54 -9.32 -11.69
CA SER A 51 -11.90 -9.70 -12.04
C SER A 51 -12.70 -9.99 -10.76
N GLU A 52 -14.01 -10.18 -10.87
CA GLU A 52 -14.91 -10.46 -9.75
C GLU A 52 -14.45 -11.65 -8.90
N LYS A 53 -13.85 -12.68 -9.51
CA LYS A 53 -13.30 -13.85 -8.80
C LYS A 53 -12.18 -13.51 -7.80
N ASN A 54 -11.54 -12.36 -7.95
CA ASN A 54 -10.49 -11.90 -7.03
C ASN A 54 -11.06 -11.10 -5.87
N ILE A 55 -12.34 -10.66 -5.94
CA ILE A 55 -12.97 -9.77 -4.97
C ILE A 55 -13.70 -10.58 -3.90
N MET A 56 -13.34 -10.37 -2.65
CA MET A 56 -13.89 -11.03 -1.47
C MET A 56 -14.47 -9.99 -0.50
N SER A 57 -15.51 -10.37 0.25
CA SER A 57 -15.98 -9.54 1.36
C SER A 57 -14.99 -9.57 2.51
N LEU A 58 -14.72 -8.41 3.12
CA LEU A 58 -13.96 -8.34 4.38
C LEU A 58 -14.56 -9.22 5.49
N ASP A 59 -15.89 -9.43 5.49
CA ASP A 59 -16.56 -10.27 6.47
C ASP A 59 -16.23 -11.77 6.30
N THR A 60 -15.65 -12.17 5.15
CA THR A 60 -15.16 -13.54 4.92
C THR A 60 -13.70 -13.74 5.28
N LEU A 61 -13.03 -12.71 5.81
CA LEU A 61 -11.64 -12.77 6.20
C LEU A 61 -11.45 -13.76 7.35
N ASN A 62 -10.76 -14.88 7.10
CA ASN A 62 -10.68 -16.00 8.03
C ASN A 62 -9.23 -16.25 8.46
N ALA A 63 -9.05 -16.36 9.78
CA ALA A 63 -7.76 -16.64 10.42
C ALA A 63 -7.13 -17.99 9.99
N GLN A 64 -7.94 -19.00 9.71
CA GLN A 64 -7.45 -20.36 9.41
C GLN A 64 -6.72 -20.48 8.05
N LYS A 65 -6.85 -19.49 7.17
CA LYS A 65 -6.22 -19.48 5.83
C LYS A 65 -4.99 -18.60 5.71
N SER A 66 -4.45 -18.09 6.81
CA SER A 66 -3.42 -17.03 6.75
C SER A 66 -1.97 -17.54 6.69
N SER A 67 -1.71 -18.84 6.71
CA SER A 67 -0.33 -19.34 6.66
C SER A 67 0.23 -19.34 5.23
N GLY A 68 1.35 -18.64 5.03
CA GLY A 68 2.07 -18.58 3.76
C GLY A 68 1.54 -17.55 2.76
N GLU A 69 0.69 -16.63 3.20
CA GLU A 69 0.16 -15.53 2.38
C GLU A 69 0.71 -14.19 2.85
N ILE A 70 1.12 -13.35 1.89
CA ILE A 70 1.59 -12.00 2.18
C ILE A 70 0.37 -11.07 2.25
N ASN A 71 0.13 -10.51 3.44
CA ASN A 71 -0.99 -9.63 3.70
C ASN A 71 -0.61 -8.16 3.47
N ILE A 72 -1.41 -7.44 2.68
CA ILE A 72 -1.13 -6.06 2.28
C ILE A 72 -2.33 -5.18 2.64
N ILE A 73 -2.14 -4.23 3.55
CA ILE A 73 -3.15 -3.22 3.87
C ILE A 73 -3.07 -2.08 2.85
N ALA A 74 -4.18 -1.84 2.13
CA ALA A 74 -4.31 -0.81 1.11
C ALA A 74 -5.57 0.05 1.31
N VAL A 75 -5.92 0.35 2.54
CA VAL A 75 -7.04 1.21 2.92
C VAL A 75 -6.62 2.67 3.09
N SER A 76 -7.58 3.59 3.21
CA SER A 76 -7.29 4.97 3.59
C SER A 76 -6.81 5.06 5.04
N SER A 77 -6.12 6.16 5.40
CA SER A 77 -5.67 6.40 6.78
C SER A 77 -6.82 6.33 7.81
N LYS A 78 -8.00 6.81 7.45
CA LYS A 78 -9.20 6.73 8.31
C LYS A 78 -9.68 5.29 8.55
N GLY A 79 -9.52 4.42 7.56
CA GLY A 79 -9.96 3.02 7.66
C GLY A 79 -8.93 2.07 8.26
N PHE A 80 -7.71 2.54 8.55
CA PHE A 80 -6.62 1.67 9.00
C PHE A 80 -6.90 1.07 10.38
N SER A 81 -7.12 1.90 11.38
CA SER A 81 -7.40 1.45 12.75
C SER A 81 -8.74 0.71 12.86
N GLU A 82 -9.75 1.14 12.10
CA GLU A 82 -11.03 0.42 12.02
C GLU A 82 -10.84 -1.00 11.50
N LEU A 83 -10.02 -1.18 10.45
CA LEU A 83 -9.71 -2.49 9.89
C LEU A 83 -9.00 -3.39 10.90
N LEU A 84 -7.98 -2.88 11.57
CA LEU A 84 -7.23 -3.64 12.58
C LEU A 84 -8.12 -4.07 13.76
N ASN A 85 -8.90 -3.15 14.31
CA ASN A 85 -9.79 -3.42 15.44
C ASN A 85 -10.90 -4.40 15.08
N LYS A 86 -11.57 -4.21 13.92
CA LYS A 86 -12.69 -5.07 13.50
C LYS A 86 -12.25 -6.50 13.20
N HIS A 87 -11.02 -6.68 12.73
CA HIS A 87 -10.47 -7.98 12.33
C HIS A 87 -9.27 -8.41 13.17
N GLU A 88 -9.24 -8.02 14.45
CA GLU A 88 -8.15 -8.30 15.40
C GLU A 88 -7.77 -9.79 15.44
N SER A 89 -8.78 -10.68 15.49
CA SER A 89 -8.57 -12.13 15.50
C SER A 89 -7.82 -12.63 14.25
N TYR A 90 -8.04 -12.00 13.10
CA TYR A 90 -7.31 -12.32 11.88
C TYR A 90 -5.85 -11.84 11.97
N PHE A 91 -5.63 -10.57 12.32
CA PHE A 91 -4.27 -10.01 12.42
C PHE A 91 -3.43 -10.70 13.49
N SER A 92 -4.05 -11.20 14.56
CA SER A 92 -3.38 -11.97 15.61
C SER A 92 -2.81 -13.32 15.14
N THR A 93 -3.17 -13.78 13.94
CA THR A 93 -2.60 -15.00 13.35
C THR A 93 -1.47 -14.74 12.36
N LEU A 94 -1.26 -13.48 11.96
CA LEU A 94 -0.28 -13.12 10.93
C LEU A 94 1.14 -13.03 11.51
N ASN A 95 2.11 -13.45 10.72
CA ASN A 95 3.52 -13.21 11.00
C ASN A 95 4.10 -12.08 10.12
N GLU A 96 3.50 -11.85 8.96
CA GLU A 96 3.95 -10.94 7.92
C GLU A 96 2.83 -9.98 7.54
N LEU A 97 3.14 -8.68 7.48
CA LEU A 97 2.20 -7.63 7.10
C LEU A 97 2.89 -6.52 6.33
N VAL A 98 2.31 -6.13 5.21
CA VAL A 98 2.76 -4.98 4.42
C VAL A 98 1.72 -3.87 4.47
N SER A 99 2.16 -2.62 4.61
CA SER A 99 1.29 -1.44 4.52
C SER A 99 1.58 -0.63 3.26
N LEU A 100 0.52 -0.26 2.54
CA LEU A 100 0.51 0.76 1.48
C LEU A 100 -0.14 2.05 1.97
N THR A 101 -0.71 2.04 3.18
CA THR A 101 -1.42 3.18 3.76
C THR A 101 -0.43 4.26 4.16
N LYS A 102 -0.75 5.51 3.80
CA LYS A 102 0.07 6.70 4.09
C LYS A 102 -0.64 7.60 5.07
N GLY A 103 0.10 8.15 6.03
CA GLY A 103 -0.44 9.08 7.02
C GLY A 103 -0.14 8.66 8.44
N LEU A 104 -0.93 9.23 9.36
CA LEU A 104 -0.96 8.87 10.77
C LEU A 104 -2.33 8.32 11.13
N ASP A 105 -2.41 7.54 12.17
CA ASP A 105 -3.69 7.20 12.77
C ASP A 105 -4.36 8.47 13.30
N HIS A 106 -5.56 8.74 12.83
CA HIS A 106 -6.26 10.00 13.08
C HIS A 106 -6.79 10.13 14.52
N LEU A 107 -6.90 9.03 15.25
CA LEU A 107 -7.37 9.02 16.64
C LEU A 107 -6.21 9.20 17.62
N SER A 108 -5.12 8.46 17.44
CA SER A 108 -3.98 8.44 18.35
C SER A 108 -2.83 9.37 17.92
N GLY A 109 -2.80 9.78 16.65
CA GLY A 109 -1.65 10.50 16.07
C GLY A 109 -0.39 9.66 15.91
N LYS A 110 -0.46 8.35 16.17
CA LYS A 110 0.67 7.42 16.04
C LYS A 110 0.97 7.08 14.58
N TYR A 111 2.21 6.67 14.32
CA TYR A 111 2.56 6.01 13.08
C TYR A 111 1.78 4.69 12.94
N PHE A 112 1.47 4.28 11.72
CA PHE A 112 0.77 3.01 11.49
C PHE A 112 1.62 1.81 11.88
N SER A 113 2.94 1.90 11.71
CA SER A 113 3.87 0.87 12.20
C SER A 113 3.78 0.70 13.71
N ASP A 114 3.79 1.79 14.50
CA ASP A 114 3.64 1.74 15.96
C ASP A 114 2.30 1.13 16.35
N HIS A 115 1.22 1.54 15.66
CA HIS A 115 -0.11 1.02 15.93
C HIS A 115 -0.18 -0.50 15.73
N VAL A 116 0.44 -1.02 14.65
CA VAL A 116 0.54 -2.47 14.41
C VAL A 116 1.36 -3.16 15.48
N PHE A 117 2.53 -2.62 15.84
CA PHE A 117 3.40 -3.24 16.84
C PHE A 117 2.82 -3.23 18.25
N ASP A 118 2.05 -2.20 18.60
CA ASP A 118 1.35 -2.11 19.89
C ASP A 118 0.22 -3.14 20.00
N MET A 119 -0.51 -3.38 18.90
CA MET A 119 -1.64 -4.31 18.89
C MET A 119 -1.22 -5.79 18.69
N PHE A 120 -0.20 -6.05 17.88
CA PHE A 120 0.11 -7.39 17.36
C PHE A 120 1.56 -7.79 17.56
N SER A 121 1.87 -8.36 18.73
CA SER A 121 3.23 -8.86 19.04
C SER A 121 3.66 -10.06 18.18
N ASN A 122 2.72 -10.72 17.51
CA ASN A 122 2.95 -11.83 16.59
C ASN A 122 3.48 -11.39 15.23
N ILE A 123 3.21 -10.15 14.78
CA ILE A 123 3.71 -9.65 13.50
C ILE A 123 5.19 -9.31 13.64
N LYS A 124 6.05 -10.23 13.18
CA LYS A 124 7.52 -10.09 13.24
C LYS A 124 8.10 -9.40 12.00
N LYS A 125 7.42 -9.55 10.87
CA LYS A 125 7.84 -9.02 9.58
C LYS A 125 6.85 -7.97 9.09
N TYR A 126 7.07 -6.73 9.52
CA TYR A 126 6.32 -5.59 9.01
C TYR A 126 7.08 -4.93 7.87
N GLY A 127 6.39 -4.59 6.80
CA GLY A 127 6.93 -3.85 5.67
C GLY A 127 6.04 -2.68 5.27
N LEU A 128 6.66 -1.60 4.83
CA LEU A 128 5.98 -0.40 4.33
C LEU A 128 6.41 -0.11 2.90
N ILE A 129 5.43 0.02 1.99
CA ILE A 129 5.67 0.46 0.61
C ILE A 129 5.25 1.91 0.48
N SER A 130 6.19 2.78 0.09
CA SER A 130 5.92 4.19 -0.15
C SER A 130 6.85 4.74 -1.23
N GLY A 131 6.41 5.78 -1.91
CA GLY A 131 7.21 6.44 -2.94
C GLY A 131 6.39 7.34 -3.86
N PRO A 132 7.03 8.02 -4.83
CA PRO A 132 6.38 8.84 -5.84
C PRO A 132 5.75 7.94 -6.91
N SER A 133 4.62 7.31 -6.56
CA SER A 133 3.94 6.35 -7.42
C SER A 133 2.46 6.69 -7.54
N PHE A 134 1.98 6.78 -8.78
CA PHE A 134 0.56 6.89 -9.07
C PHE A 134 0.04 5.54 -9.55
N ALA A 135 -1.16 5.17 -9.10
CA ALA A 135 -1.82 3.94 -9.52
C ALA A 135 -1.96 3.83 -11.05
N LYS A 136 -2.23 4.96 -11.72
CA LYS A 136 -2.29 5.02 -13.18
C LYS A 136 -0.97 4.66 -13.84
N ASP A 137 0.15 5.14 -13.29
CA ASP A 137 1.48 4.86 -13.88
C ASP A 137 1.79 3.38 -13.80
N LEU A 138 1.40 2.70 -12.71
CA LEU A 138 1.53 1.24 -12.57
C LEU A 138 0.67 0.48 -13.60
N CYS A 139 -0.58 0.92 -13.82
CA CYS A 139 -1.48 0.31 -14.81
C CYS A 139 -0.99 0.51 -16.26
N PHE A 140 -0.34 1.65 -16.54
CA PHE A 140 0.21 1.98 -17.86
C PHE A 140 1.67 1.56 -18.03
N GLU A 141 2.22 0.77 -17.13
CA GLU A 141 3.58 0.21 -17.19
C GLU A 141 4.68 1.26 -17.33
N LYS A 142 4.46 2.45 -16.75
CA LYS A 142 5.51 3.46 -16.66
C LYS A 142 6.53 3.07 -15.60
N LYS A 143 7.76 3.51 -15.77
CA LYS A 143 8.80 3.25 -14.77
C LYS A 143 8.45 3.87 -13.43
N ILE A 144 8.38 3.03 -12.40
CA ILE A 144 8.07 3.38 -11.01
C ILE A 144 9.14 2.79 -10.12
N SER A 145 9.68 3.59 -9.22
CA SER A 145 10.51 3.13 -8.11
C SER A 145 9.83 3.50 -6.80
N VAL A 146 9.74 2.54 -5.88
CA VAL A 146 9.18 2.73 -4.53
C VAL A 146 10.15 2.22 -3.49
N SER A 147 10.12 2.79 -2.30
CA SER A 147 10.85 2.25 -1.15
C SER A 147 10.04 1.12 -0.52
N PHE A 148 10.71 0.04 -0.16
CA PHE A 148 10.18 -1.00 0.72
C PHE A 148 10.97 -1.00 2.03
N ALA A 149 10.36 -0.47 3.08
CA ALA A 149 10.98 -0.35 4.38
C ALA A 149 10.57 -1.51 5.29
N THR A 150 11.54 -2.30 5.72
CA THR A 150 11.37 -3.40 6.68
C THR A 150 12.67 -3.69 7.42
N LEU A 151 12.58 -4.19 8.64
CA LEU A 151 13.75 -4.61 9.43
C LEU A 151 14.18 -6.06 9.11
N ASP A 152 13.32 -6.85 8.45
CA ASP A 152 13.60 -8.24 8.11
C ASP A 152 14.20 -8.34 6.71
N THR A 153 15.47 -8.77 6.64
CA THR A 153 16.23 -8.86 5.39
C THR A 153 15.67 -9.91 4.43
N GLU A 154 15.20 -11.05 4.94
CA GLU A 154 14.67 -12.12 4.08
C GLU A 154 13.30 -11.73 3.52
N PHE A 155 12.47 -11.08 4.33
CA PHE A 155 11.20 -10.51 3.86
C PHE A 155 11.42 -9.41 2.81
N SER A 156 12.46 -8.60 3.00
CA SER A 156 12.88 -7.59 2.02
C SER A 156 13.22 -8.23 0.68
N LYS A 157 14.09 -9.25 0.67
CA LYS A 157 14.46 -9.97 -0.56
C LYS A 157 13.26 -10.60 -1.24
N LEU A 158 12.40 -11.26 -0.46
CA LEU A 158 11.19 -11.91 -0.98
C LEU A 158 10.30 -10.90 -1.70
N MET A 159 10.01 -9.75 -1.08
CA MET A 159 9.14 -8.73 -1.66
C MET A 159 9.75 -8.08 -2.91
N VAL A 160 11.06 -7.78 -2.89
CA VAL A 160 11.77 -7.23 -4.05
C VAL A 160 11.70 -8.19 -5.23
N GLU A 161 12.01 -9.48 -5.02
CA GLU A 161 11.97 -10.48 -6.10
C GLU A 161 10.54 -10.77 -6.59
N ALA A 162 9.56 -10.85 -5.68
CA ALA A 162 8.17 -11.10 -6.04
C ALA A 162 7.56 -9.96 -6.88
N THR A 163 8.06 -8.74 -6.73
CA THR A 163 7.47 -7.57 -7.42
C THR A 163 8.33 -7.01 -8.55
N LYS A 164 9.47 -7.64 -8.85
CA LYS A 164 10.41 -7.13 -9.84
C LYS A 164 9.89 -7.22 -11.27
N SER A 165 9.99 -6.13 -12.03
CA SER A 165 9.75 -6.10 -13.47
C SER A 165 10.60 -5.04 -14.17
N SER A 166 10.47 -4.92 -15.49
CA SER A 166 11.18 -3.89 -16.27
C SER A 166 10.73 -2.46 -15.97
N HIS A 167 9.55 -2.30 -15.38
CA HIS A 167 8.93 -0.99 -15.12
C HIS A 167 8.59 -0.74 -13.65
N PHE A 168 8.81 -1.71 -12.77
CA PHE A 168 8.59 -1.54 -11.33
C PHE A 168 9.79 -2.04 -10.53
N GLU A 169 10.29 -1.20 -9.66
CA GLU A 169 11.43 -1.46 -8.80
C GLU A 169 11.10 -1.14 -7.34
N MET A 170 11.34 -2.10 -6.44
CA MET A 170 11.36 -1.85 -5.01
C MET A 170 12.78 -1.63 -4.53
N ILE A 171 13.03 -0.50 -3.88
CA ILE A 171 14.30 -0.13 -3.26
C ILE A 171 14.22 -0.50 -1.78
N PRO A 172 14.98 -1.52 -1.32
CA PRO A 172 14.94 -1.95 0.07
C PRO A 172 15.57 -0.92 1.00
N THR A 173 15.00 -0.75 2.18
CA THR A 173 15.54 0.10 3.24
C THR A 173 15.08 -0.39 4.61
N THR A 174 15.79 -0.03 5.67
CA THR A 174 15.40 -0.30 7.07
C THR A 174 14.74 0.93 7.75
N TYR A 175 14.63 2.05 7.06
CA TYR A 175 14.17 3.34 7.61
C TYR A 175 12.65 3.46 7.60
N ILE A 176 11.92 2.64 8.40
CA ILE A 176 10.44 2.60 8.42
C ILE A 176 9.87 3.97 8.74
N TYR A 177 10.28 4.60 9.85
CA TYR A 177 9.74 5.90 10.30
C TYR A 177 10.01 7.03 9.31
N GLN A 178 11.21 7.07 8.72
CA GLN A 178 11.57 8.09 7.74
C GLN A 178 10.69 7.98 6.48
N ILE A 179 10.37 6.76 6.06
CA ILE A 179 9.48 6.51 4.93
C ILE A 179 8.02 6.85 5.26
N GLU A 180 7.55 6.60 6.48
CA GLU A 180 6.22 7.05 6.94
C GLU A 180 6.13 8.57 6.97
N ILE A 181 7.12 9.26 7.57
CA ILE A 181 7.21 10.73 7.59
C ILE A 181 7.21 11.30 6.18
N ALA A 182 8.01 10.76 5.28
CA ALA A 182 8.05 11.19 3.88
C ALA A 182 6.68 11.07 3.19
N GLY A 183 5.93 10.00 3.48
CA GLY A 183 4.57 9.78 3.00
C GLY A 183 3.56 10.83 3.50
N ILE A 184 3.74 11.35 4.71
CA ILE A 184 2.94 12.42 5.32
C ILE A 184 3.30 13.77 4.71
N ILE A 185 4.60 14.11 4.70
CA ILE A 185 5.12 15.39 4.21
C ILE A 185 4.77 15.60 2.73
N LYS A 186 4.82 14.55 1.93
CA LYS A 186 4.45 14.61 0.52
C LYS A 186 3.06 15.22 0.30
N ASN A 187 2.09 14.89 1.12
CA ASN A 187 0.73 15.41 0.97
C ASN A 187 0.65 16.90 1.34
N ILE A 188 1.37 17.32 2.37
CA ILE A 188 1.50 18.74 2.76
C ILE A 188 2.20 19.53 1.64
N ALA A 189 3.31 19.00 1.14
CA ALA A 189 4.06 19.61 0.04
C ALA A 189 3.18 19.76 -1.23
N ALA A 190 2.36 18.75 -1.56
CA ALA A 190 1.46 18.81 -2.71
C ALA A 190 0.42 19.93 -2.57
N ILE A 191 -0.15 20.13 -1.37
CA ILE A 191 -1.10 21.22 -1.09
C ILE A 191 -0.39 22.57 -1.24
N LEU A 192 0.78 22.72 -0.65
CA LEU A 192 1.57 23.97 -0.73
C LEU A 192 1.97 24.29 -2.18
N CYS A 193 2.35 23.29 -2.98
CA CYS A 193 2.65 23.46 -4.38
C CYS A 193 1.43 23.94 -5.16
N GLY A 194 0.25 23.32 -4.94
CA GLY A 194 -0.99 23.76 -5.59
C GLY A 194 -1.42 25.17 -5.23
N MET A 195 -1.20 25.58 -3.97
CA MET A 195 -1.42 26.96 -3.54
C MET A 195 -0.44 27.93 -4.20
N ALA A 196 0.85 27.59 -4.22
CA ALA A 196 1.87 28.39 -4.85
C ALA A 196 1.64 28.59 -6.35
N ASP A 197 1.24 27.53 -7.06
CA ASP A 197 0.92 27.61 -8.51
C ASP A 197 -0.30 28.49 -8.81
N LYS A 198 -1.24 28.60 -7.85
CA LYS A 198 -2.40 29.47 -7.98
C LYS A 198 -2.08 30.95 -7.79
N TYR A 199 -1.22 31.28 -6.82
CA TYR A 199 -0.98 32.67 -6.41
C TYR A 199 0.29 33.29 -6.99
N PHE A 200 1.20 32.46 -7.53
CA PHE A 200 2.46 32.90 -8.11
C PHE A 200 2.62 32.38 -9.53
N SER A 201 3.59 32.88 -10.27
CA SER A 201 3.89 32.43 -11.63
C SER A 201 4.17 30.93 -11.68
N LYS A 202 3.45 30.19 -12.52
CA LYS A 202 3.49 28.73 -12.61
C LYS A 202 4.92 28.18 -12.68
N GLY A 203 5.22 27.23 -11.82
CA GLY A 203 6.37 26.31 -11.94
C GLY A 203 7.63 26.70 -11.17
N ILE A 204 7.89 27.96 -10.83
CA ILE A 204 9.15 28.35 -10.17
C ILE A 204 9.09 28.01 -8.69
N HIS A 205 8.00 28.35 -8.02
CA HIS A 205 7.86 28.17 -6.58
C HIS A 205 7.59 26.73 -6.16
N SER A 206 6.83 25.97 -6.95
CA SER A 206 6.59 24.54 -6.72
C SER A 206 7.90 23.73 -6.70
N ASN A 207 8.81 24.02 -7.65
CA ASN A 207 10.12 23.39 -7.68
C ASN A 207 11.00 23.73 -6.46
N MET A 208 10.85 24.94 -5.89
CA MET A 208 11.57 25.34 -4.66
C MET A 208 11.04 24.60 -3.43
N ILE A 209 9.72 24.38 -3.35
CA ILE A 209 9.10 23.64 -2.23
C ILE A 209 9.52 22.17 -2.29
N ILE A 210 9.47 21.55 -3.48
CA ILE A 210 9.83 20.12 -3.67
C ILE A 210 11.31 19.88 -3.33
N LYS A 211 12.21 20.81 -3.66
CA LYS A 211 13.66 20.67 -3.37
C LYS A 211 14.02 20.80 -1.90
N LYS A 212 13.13 21.39 -1.07
CA LYS A 212 13.37 21.61 0.37
C LYS A 212 12.58 20.63 1.27
N ALA A 213 11.63 19.88 0.73
CA ALA A 213 10.87 18.84 1.42
C ALA A 213 11.51 17.48 1.27
#